data_5dabf91f60b94e18594b170449ef2de1
#
_entry.id   5dabf91f60b94e18594b170449ef2de1
#
_cell.length_a   1.000
_cell.length_b   1.000
_cell.length_c   1.000
_cell.angle_alpha   90.00
_cell.angle_beta   90.00
_cell.angle_gamma   90.00
#
_symmetry.space_group_name_H-M   'P 1'
#
loop_
_entity.id
_entity.type
_entity.pdbx_description
1 polymer ?
#
loop_
_entity_poly.entity_id
_entity_poly.type
_entity_poly.pdbx_seq_one_letter_code
_entity_poly.pdbx_strand_id
1 'polypeptide(L)'
;APDLLVVMRVYFEKPRTTVGWKGYINDPRLDGSFRINEGLRRARELLLEVNALGLPAGTEFLDLLSPQYISDLIAWGAIGARTTESQSHRQLASGLSCPVGFKNGTDGSVQIAADAVLAARAAHSFMGMTKMGTAAIFETRGNADGHVILRGGKAPNFDAASIDAACAGAVM
;
A
#
# COMPACT_ATOMS: atom_id res chain seq x y z
N ALA A 1 26.03 -5.17 4.75
CA ALA A 1 26.57 -3.87 4.33
C ALA A 1 25.89 -2.80 5.19
N PRO A 2 26.63 -1.84 5.80
CA PRO A 2 26.05 -0.84 6.68
C PRO A 2 25.06 0.11 5.97
N ASP A 3 25.14 0.18 4.65
CA ASP A 3 24.33 1.07 3.82
C ASP A 3 23.12 0.39 3.16
N LEU A 4 22.82 -0.87 3.57
CA LEU A 4 21.71 -1.64 3.03
C LEU A 4 20.60 -1.79 4.09
N LEU A 5 19.44 -1.21 3.82
CA LEU A 5 18.23 -1.44 4.61
C LEU A 5 17.44 -2.62 4.00
N VAL A 6 17.23 -3.66 4.79
CA VAL A 6 16.40 -4.80 4.40
C VAL A 6 14.99 -4.59 4.95
N VAL A 7 13.99 -4.61 4.07
CA VAL A 7 12.57 -4.49 4.43
C VAL A 7 11.90 -5.84 4.20
N MET A 8 11.24 -6.38 5.23
CA MET A 8 10.48 -7.62 5.13
C MET A 8 9.19 -7.39 4.35
N ARG A 9 9.02 -8.09 3.24
CA ARG A 9 7.77 -8.04 2.46
C ARG A 9 6.70 -8.89 3.14
N VAL A 10 5.65 -8.25 3.68
CA VAL A 10 4.55 -8.91 4.38
C VAL A 10 3.23 -8.57 3.69
N TYR A 11 2.69 -9.51 2.91
CA TYR A 11 1.43 -9.34 2.19
C TYR A 11 0.40 -10.33 2.73
N PHE A 12 -0.70 -9.82 3.26
CA PHE A 12 -1.77 -10.63 3.86
C PHE A 12 -2.93 -10.92 2.92
N GLU A 13 -3.07 -10.14 1.85
CA GLU A 13 -4.25 -10.11 1.01
C GLU A 13 -3.98 -10.70 -0.38
N LYS A 14 -4.99 -11.38 -0.95
CA LYS A 14 -4.99 -11.89 -2.33
C LYS A 14 -6.28 -11.50 -3.06
N PRO A 15 -6.57 -10.19 -3.23
CA PRO A 15 -7.85 -9.70 -3.73
C PRO A 15 -8.12 -10.08 -5.18
N ARG A 16 -7.09 -10.43 -5.95
CA ARG A 16 -7.20 -10.82 -7.36
C ARG A 16 -7.55 -12.28 -7.58
N THR A 17 -7.63 -13.06 -6.52
CA THR A 17 -8.13 -14.43 -6.59
C THR A 17 -9.63 -14.38 -6.95
N THR A 18 -10.00 -14.83 -8.12
CA THR A 18 -11.39 -14.81 -8.58
C THR A 18 -12.26 -15.72 -7.72
N VAL A 19 -11.76 -16.93 -7.45
CA VAL A 19 -12.38 -17.93 -6.58
C VAL A 19 -11.32 -18.53 -5.68
N GLY A 20 -11.65 -18.84 -4.44
CA GLY A 20 -10.75 -19.47 -3.48
C GLY A 20 -10.25 -18.50 -2.41
N TRP A 21 -9.15 -18.86 -1.78
CA TRP A 21 -8.60 -18.16 -0.62
C TRP A 21 -8.18 -16.72 -0.94
N LYS A 22 -8.70 -15.76 -0.18
CA LYS A 22 -8.54 -14.32 -0.38
C LYS A 22 -7.41 -13.69 0.45
N GLY A 23 -6.72 -14.47 1.25
CA GLY A 23 -5.62 -14.03 2.07
C GLY A 23 -5.75 -14.33 3.53
N TYR A 24 -4.67 -14.10 4.27
CA TYR A 24 -4.53 -14.50 5.67
C TYR A 24 -5.46 -13.77 6.62
N ILE A 25 -5.76 -12.49 6.35
CA ILE A 25 -6.71 -11.73 7.19
C ILE A 25 -8.14 -12.25 6.99
N ASN A 26 -8.52 -12.53 5.74
CA ASN A 26 -9.88 -12.96 5.40
C ASN A 26 -10.19 -14.36 5.93
N ASP A 27 -9.25 -15.29 5.77
CA ASP A 27 -9.43 -16.69 6.17
C ASP A 27 -8.13 -17.26 6.75
N PRO A 28 -7.81 -16.95 8.02
CA PRO A 28 -6.54 -17.31 8.65
C PRO A 28 -6.32 -18.81 8.85
N ARG A 29 -7.39 -19.60 8.77
CA ARG A 29 -7.36 -21.05 8.98
C ARG A 29 -7.37 -21.86 7.68
N LEU A 30 -7.58 -21.21 6.54
CA LEU A 30 -7.75 -21.84 5.22
C LEU A 30 -8.88 -22.89 5.19
N ASP A 31 -9.91 -22.70 5.99
CA ASP A 31 -11.03 -23.63 6.15
C ASP A 31 -12.37 -23.08 5.69
N GLY A 32 -12.38 -21.85 5.11
CA GLY A 32 -13.57 -21.16 4.67
C GLY A 32 -14.44 -20.60 5.81
N SER A 33 -13.91 -20.54 7.03
CA SER A 33 -14.63 -20.00 8.19
C SER A 33 -14.65 -18.48 8.24
N PHE A 34 -13.83 -17.81 7.44
CA PHE A 34 -13.74 -16.34 7.31
C PHE A 34 -13.67 -15.60 8.65
N ARG A 35 -12.86 -16.08 9.58
CA ARG A 35 -12.71 -15.49 10.91
C ARG A 35 -11.84 -14.23 10.86
N ILE A 36 -12.34 -13.19 10.22
CA ILE A 36 -11.60 -11.96 9.92
C ILE A 36 -11.02 -11.29 11.17
N ASN A 37 -11.74 -11.28 12.29
CA ASN A 37 -11.22 -10.71 13.53
C ASN A 37 -10.05 -11.50 14.11
N GLU A 38 -10.00 -12.80 13.89
CA GLU A 38 -8.84 -13.65 14.21
C GLU A 38 -7.70 -13.32 13.25
N GLY A 39 -7.98 -13.21 11.96
CA GLY A 39 -7.02 -12.85 10.92
C GLY A 39 -6.32 -11.51 11.18
N LEU A 40 -7.09 -10.48 11.55
CA LEU A 40 -6.55 -9.16 11.90
C LEU A 40 -5.61 -9.22 13.12
N ARG A 41 -5.99 -9.96 14.17
CA ARG A 41 -5.12 -10.13 15.35
C ARG A 41 -3.83 -10.84 15.00
N ARG A 42 -3.90 -11.95 14.26
CA ARG A 42 -2.72 -12.71 13.83
C ARG A 42 -1.81 -11.91 12.90
N ALA A 43 -2.39 -11.10 12.01
CA ALA A 43 -1.63 -10.22 11.14
C ALA A 43 -0.83 -9.18 11.95
N ARG A 44 -1.46 -8.56 12.95
CA ARG A 44 -0.76 -7.65 13.87
C ARG A 44 0.33 -8.34 14.68
N GLU A 45 0.05 -9.52 15.22
CA GLU A 45 1.01 -10.33 15.98
C GLU A 45 2.26 -10.62 15.14
N LEU A 46 2.09 -11.12 13.91
CA LEU A 46 3.18 -11.35 12.98
C LEU A 46 3.99 -10.06 12.69
N LEU A 47 3.32 -8.94 12.48
CA LEU A 47 3.99 -7.66 12.25
C LEU A 47 4.79 -7.18 13.48
N LEU A 48 4.26 -7.39 14.69
CA LEU A 48 4.97 -7.09 15.92
C LEU A 48 6.23 -7.96 16.07
N GLU A 49 6.13 -9.27 15.77
CA GLU A 49 7.27 -10.18 15.78
C GLU A 49 8.34 -9.78 14.76
N VAL A 50 7.95 -9.45 13.52
CA VAL A 50 8.87 -8.97 12.48
C VAL A 50 9.60 -7.70 12.93
N ASN A 51 8.86 -6.71 13.46
CA ASN A 51 9.46 -5.48 13.96
C ASN A 51 10.37 -5.71 15.18
N ALA A 52 10.03 -6.66 16.07
CA ALA A 52 10.85 -7.02 17.22
C ALA A 52 12.21 -7.65 16.83
N LEU A 53 12.30 -8.23 15.64
CA LEU A 53 13.57 -8.71 15.06
C LEU A 53 14.43 -7.58 14.46
N GLY A 54 13.97 -6.32 14.54
CA GLY A 54 14.64 -5.18 13.94
C GLY A 54 14.46 -5.08 12.42
N LEU A 55 13.49 -5.79 11.85
CA LEU A 55 13.17 -5.78 10.43
C LEU A 55 11.95 -4.89 10.18
N PRO A 56 12.09 -3.77 9.44
CA PRO A 56 10.93 -2.99 9.02
C PRO A 56 10.05 -3.81 8.06
N ALA A 57 8.73 -3.70 8.22
CA ALA A 57 7.76 -4.40 7.39
C ALA A 57 7.28 -3.54 6.23
N GLY A 58 7.20 -4.11 5.02
CA GLY A 58 6.63 -3.48 3.83
C GLY A 58 5.45 -4.27 3.31
N THR A 59 4.37 -3.59 2.93
CA THR A 59 3.16 -4.23 2.40
C THR A 59 2.59 -3.50 1.18
N GLU A 60 1.67 -4.15 0.47
CA GLU A 60 0.80 -3.48 -0.51
C GLU A 60 -0.58 -3.28 0.13
N PHE A 61 -1.06 -2.05 0.15
CA PHE A 61 -2.40 -1.72 0.63
C PHE A 61 -3.41 -2.03 -0.48
N LEU A 62 -4.10 -3.15 -0.35
CA LEU A 62 -4.98 -3.71 -1.37
C LEU A 62 -6.46 -3.42 -1.09
N ASP A 63 -6.82 -3.29 0.16
CA ASP A 63 -8.14 -2.86 0.62
C ASP A 63 -8.04 -1.57 1.45
N LEU A 64 -9.17 -0.98 1.78
CA LEU A 64 -9.25 0.30 2.48
C LEU A 64 -9.52 0.18 3.98
N LEU A 65 -9.74 -1.04 4.48
CA LEU A 65 -10.13 -1.30 5.87
C LEU A 65 -8.98 -1.87 6.70
N SER A 66 -8.24 -2.84 6.17
CA SER A 66 -7.12 -3.46 6.89
C SER A 66 -6.04 -2.46 7.34
N PRO A 67 -5.74 -1.36 6.59
CA PRO A 67 -4.80 -0.35 7.04
C PRO A 67 -5.13 0.26 8.40
N GLN A 68 -6.41 0.38 8.75
CA GLN A 68 -6.85 0.85 10.07
C GLN A 68 -6.30 0.01 11.24
N TYR A 69 -5.98 -1.24 10.96
CA TYR A 69 -5.56 -2.21 11.98
C TYR A 69 -4.06 -2.52 11.95
N ILE A 70 -3.36 -2.22 10.86
CA ILE A 70 -1.97 -2.67 10.67
C ILE A 70 -0.99 -1.57 10.27
N SER A 71 -1.46 -0.40 9.80
CA SER A 71 -0.56 0.63 9.22
C SER A 71 0.47 1.19 10.19
N ASP A 72 0.17 1.20 11.47
CA ASP A 72 1.10 1.63 12.54
C ASP A 72 2.34 0.71 12.69
N LEU A 73 2.31 -0.48 12.11
CA LEU A 73 3.39 -1.47 12.13
C LEU A 73 4.09 -1.62 10.77
N ILE A 74 3.72 -0.79 9.80
CA ILE A 74 4.25 -0.82 8.44
C ILE A 74 5.22 0.35 8.24
N ALA A 75 6.43 0.02 7.82
CA ALA A 75 7.49 1.00 7.55
C ALA A 75 7.50 1.50 6.09
N TRP A 76 6.91 0.75 5.16
CA TRP A 76 6.80 1.11 3.76
C TRP A 76 5.56 0.49 3.12
N GLY A 77 4.79 1.29 2.39
CA GLY A 77 3.59 0.84 1.71
C GLY A 77 3.69 0.95 0.19
N ALA A 78 3.00 0.07 -0.53
CA ALA A 78 2.83 0.18 -1.97
C ALA A 78 1.36 0.25 -2.35
N ILE A 79 1.05 1.00 -3.42
CA ILE A 79 -0.22 0.95 -4.14
C ILE A 79 0.01 0.25 -5.47
N GLY A 80 -0.81 -0.76 -5.76
CA GLY A 80 -0.68 -1.59 -6.94
C GLY A 80 -1.05 -0.86 -8.24
N ALA A 81 -0.53 -1.34 -9.38
CA ALA A 81 -0.78 -0.74 -10.69
C ALA A 81 -2.27 -0.61 -11.06
N ARG A 82 -3.12 -1.53 -10.57
CA ARG A 82 -4.58 -1.49 -10.83
C ARG A 82 -5.33 -0.58 -9.86
N THR A 83 -4.71 -0.13 -8.81
CA THR A 83 -5.29 0.74 -7.77
C THR A 83 -4.65 2.13 -7.74
N THR A 84 -3.57 2.36 -8.46
CA THR A 84 -2.92 3.68 -8.58
C THR A 84 -3.85 4.76 -9.14
N GLU A 85 -4.81 4.41 -10.01
CA GLU A 85 -5.84 5.34 -10.49
C GLU A 85 -6.95 5.60 -9.47
N SER A 86 -7.12 4.74 -8.49
CA SER A 86 -8.21 4.81 -7.52
C SER A 86 -8.05 6.01 -6.58
N GLN A 87 -9.00 6.93 -6.62
CA GLN A 87 -9.04 8.08 -5.73
C GLN A 87 -9.04 7.66 -4.25
N SER A 88 -9.75 6.61 -3.91
CA SER A 88 -9.80 6.09 -2.53
C SER A 88 -8.44 5.60 -2.03
N HIS A 89 -7.62 4.98 -2.90
CA HIS A 89 -6.27 4.57 -2.53
C HIS A 89 -5.31 5.75 -2.42
N ARG A 90 -5.47 6.80 -3.24
CA ARG A 90 -4.71 8.04 -3.13
C ARG A 90 -5.05 8.79 -1.82
N GLN A 91 -6.33 8.82 -1.46
CA GLN A 91 -6.82 9.38 -0.18
C GLN A 91 -6.28 8.57 1.02
N LEU A 92 -6.34 7.24 0.95
CA LEU A 92 -5.72 6.37 1.97
C LEU A 92 -4.25 6.72 2.14
N ALA A 93 -3.49 6.76 1.05
CA ALA A 93 -2.06 7.06 1.08
C ALA A 93 -1.73 8.42 1.70
N SER A 94 -2.60 9.43 1.51
CA SER A 94 -2.44 10.76 2.10
C SER A 94 -2.50 10.76 3.63
N GLY A 95 -3.08 9.73 4.23
CA GLY A 95 -3.22 9.58 5.69
C GLY A 95 -2.23 8.60 6.32
N LEU A 96 -1.40 7.93 5.54
CA LEU A 96 -0.41 6.99 6.05
C LEU A 96 0.83 7.72 6.58
N SER A 97 1.41 7.18 7.64
CA SER A 97 2.61 7.74 8.30
C SER A 97 3.93 7.16 7.76
N CYS A 98 3.84 6.26 6.79
CA CYS A 98 5.01 5.66 6.14
C CYS A 98 5.13 6.15 4.69
N PRO A 99 6.33 6.07 4.09
CA PRO A 99 6.51 6.27 2.65
C PRO A 99 5.61 5.33 1.84
N VAL A 100 5.01 5.85 0.75
CA VAL A 100 4.12 5.09 -0.11
C VAL A 100 4.57 5.15 -1.56
N GLY A 101 4.88 3.98 -2.13
CA GLY A 101 5.21 3.85 -3.54
C GLY A 101 3.98 3.55 -4.39
N PHE A 102 3.77 4.32 -5.46
CA PHE A 102 2.72 4.08 -6.44
C PHE A 102 3.29 3.38 -7.67
N LYS A 103 2.81 2.18 -7.96
CA LYS A 103 3.23 1.45 -9.16
C LYS A 103 2.66 2.11 -10.40
N ASN A 104 3.48 2.26 -11.45
CA ASN A 104 3.00 2.71 -12.75
C ASN A 104 1.89 1.79 -13.29
N GLY A 105 1.09 2.29 -14.23
CA GLY A 105 -0.03 1.57 -14.83
C GLY A 105 0.35 0.20 -15.41
N THR A 106 -0.62 -0.67 -15.61
CA THR A 106 -0.39 -2.01 -16.18
C THR A 106 0.08 -1.97 -17.64
N ASP A 107 -0.20 -0.88 -18.35
CA ASP A 107 0.28 -0.56 -19.68
C ASP A 107 1.72 -0.01 -19.73
N GLY A 108 2.27 0.36 -18.57
CA GLY A 108 3.59 0.98 -18.42
C GLY A 108 3.54 2.50 -18.19
N SER A 109 2.35 3.12 -18.20
CA SER A 109 2.19 4.56 -18.00
C SER A 109 2.68 5.01 -16.63
N VAL A 110 3.69 5.87 -16.60
CA VAL A 110 4.28 6.45 -15.38
C VAL A 110 3.47 7.65 -14.89
N GLN A 111 2.82 8.39 -15.79
CA GLN A 111 2.06 9.60 -15.46
C GLN A 111 1.01 9.34 -14.39
N ILE A 112 0.30 8.23 -14.48
CA ILE A 112 -0.73 7.83 -13.50
C ILE A 112 -0.16 7.72 -12.07
N ALA A 113 1.07 7.21 -11.95
CA ALA A 113 1.75 7.11 -10.66
C ALA A 113 2.24 8.47 -10.15
N ALA A 114 2.73 9.33 -11.05
CA ALA A 114 3.10 10.71 -10.72
C ALA A 114 1.89 11.50 -10.21
N ASP A 115 0.75 11.42 -10.92
CA ASP A 115 -0.52 12.04 -10.49
C ASP A 115 -0.98 11.52 -9.13
N ALA A 116 -0.78 10.23 -8.86
CA ALA A 116 -1.13 9.63 -7.58
C ALA A 116 -0.24 10.13 -6.43
N VAL A 117 1.07 10.31 -6.68
CA VAL A 117 2.00 10.93 -5.72
C VAL A 117 1.57 12.36 -5.39
N LEU A 118 1.26 13.16 -6.42
CA LEU A 118 0.78 14.54 -6.22
C LEU A 118 -0.53 14.57 -5.43
N ALA A 119 -1.48 13.71 -5.78
CA ALA A 119 -2.74 13.61 -5.06
C ALA A 119 -2.54 13.21 -3.59
N ALA A 120 -1.71 12.18 -3.32
CA ALA A 120 -1.46 11.74 -1.96
C ALA A 120 -0.70 12.76 -1.10
N ARG A 121 0.07 13.66 -1.72
CA ARG A 121 0.77 14.75 -1.03
C ARG A 121 -0.18 15.82 -0.49
N ALA A 122 -1.36 15.95 -1.06
CA ALA A 122 -2.37 16.91 -0.61
C ALA A 122 -3.16 16.40 0.61
N ALA A 123 -3.71 17.35 1.37
CA ALA A 123 -4.70 17.04 2.42
C ALA A 123 -6.04 16.67 1.79
N HIS A 124 -6.73 15.69 2.39
CA HIS A 124 -8.03 15.22 1.93
C HIS A 124 -9.03 15.10 3.08
N SER A 125 -10.31 15.27 2.76
CA SER A 125 -11.43 14.91 3.62
C SER A 125 -12.32 13.93 2.87
N PHE A 126 -12.54 12.74 3.42
CA PHE A 126 -13.27 11.66 2.75
C PHE A 126 -13.98 10.74 3.73
N MET A 127 -15.01 10.08 3.26
CA MET A 127 -15.73 9.09 4.05
C MET A 127 -14.92 7.79 4.15
N GLY A 128 -14.82 7.29 5.35
CA GLY A 128 -14.20 6.00 5.66
C GLY A 128 -14.90 5.32 6.82
N MET A 129 -14.33 4.20 7.27
CA MET A 129 -14.85 3.42 8.38
C MET A 129 -13.83 3.37 9.51
N THR A 130 -14.29 3.65 10.72
CA THR A 130 -13.46 3.55 11.93
C THR A 130 -13.19 2.09 12.30
N LYS A 131 -12.24 1.85 13.20
CA LYS A 131 -11.97 0.51 13.78
C LYS A 131 -13.19 -0.11 14.47
N MET A 132 -14.16 0.72 14.88
CA MET A 132 -15.41 0.29 15.52
C MET A 132 -16.52 -0.02 14.51
N GLY A 133 -16.23 0.04 13.20
CA GLY A 133 -17.21 -0.24 12.15
C GLY A 133 -18.21 0.89 11.91
N THR A 134 -17.92 2.11 12.33
CA THR A 134 -18.79 3.28 12.17
C THR A 134 -18.28 4.15 11.03
N ALA A 135 -19.18 4.62 10.17
CA ALA A 135 -18.84 5.59 9.12
C ALA A 135 -18.40 6.93 9.75
N ALA A 136 -17.36 7.52 9.21
CA ALA A 136 -16.83 8.82 9.65
C ALA A 136 -16.17 9.56 8.50
N ILE A 137 -16.02 10.87 8.66
CA ILE A 137 -15.14 11.65 7.79
C ILE A 137 -13.72 11.57 8.35
N PHE A 138 -12.79 11.19 7.49
CA PHE A 138 -11.36 11.22 7.77
C PHE A 138 -10.75 12.46 7.16
N GLU A 139 -10.01 13.21 7.96
CA GLU A 139 -9.20 14.33 7.51
C GLU A 139 -7.73 13.94 7.56
N THR A 140 -7.04 14.08 6.44
CA THR A 140 -5.62 13.76 6.31
C THR A 140 -4.81 15.03 6.08
N ARG A 141 -3.52 14.98 6.37
CA ARG A 141 -2.60 16.12 6.19
C ARG A 141 -1.82 16.06 4.88
N GLY A 142 -1.95 14.96 4.13
CA GLY A 142 -1.09 14.64 3.02
C GLY A 142 0.14 13.85 3.46
N ASN A 143 0.72 13.11 2.51
CA ASN A 143 1.92 12.30 2.68
C ASN A 143 3.00 12.79 1.70
N ALA A 144 4.03 13.46 2.21
CA ALA A 144 5.12 14.01 1.43
C ALA A 144 6.11 12.94 0.92
N ASP A 145 6.09 11.74 1.49
CA ASP A 145 7.02 10.65 1.21
C ASP A 145 6.50 9.69 0.12
N GLY A 146 5.58 10.19 -0.72
CA GLY A 146 5.10 9.48 -1.90
C GLY A 146 6.16 9.38 -2.98
N HIS A 147 6.26 8.22 -3.66
CA HIS A 147 7.20 8.01 -4.76
C HIS A 147 6.64 7.06 -5.82
N VAL A 148 7.25 7.06 -7.00
CA VAL A 148 6.89 6.17 -8.11
C VAL A 148 7.63 4.85 -8.00
N ILE A 149 6.95 3.75 -8.30
CA ILE A 149 7.55 2.42 -8.46
C ILE A 149 7.48 2.04 -9.95
N LEU A 150 8.65 1.85 -10.57
CA LEU A 150 8.77 1.36 -11.93
C LEU A 150 8.61 -0.16 -11.95
N ARG A 151 7.42 -0.64 -12.30
CA ARG A 151 7.09 -2.07 -12.33
C ARG A 151 7.09 -2.67 -13.73
N GLY A 152 7.43 -1.87 -14.77
CA GLY A 152 7.31 -2.26 -16.16
C GLY A 152 5.88 -2.25 -16.70
N GLY A 153 5.76 -2.57 -17.97
CA GLY A 153 4.51 -2.74 -18.71
C GLY A 153 4.66 -3.94 -19.63
N LYS A 154 4.56 -3.74 -20.95
CA LYS A 154 4.90 -4.77 -21.96
C LYS A 154 6.40 -5.07 -21.99
N ALA A 155 7.23 -4.10 -21.58
CA ALA A 155 8.67 -4.21 -21.43
C ALA A 155 9.09 -3.71 -20.05
N PRO A 156 10.30 -4.06 -19.56
CA PRO A 156 10.90 -3.42 -18.39
C PRO A 156 11.09 -1.91 -18.61
N ASN A 157 11.09 -1.12 -17.53
CA ASN A 157 11.28 0.33 -17.55
C ASN A 157 12.27 0.79 -16.47
N PHE A 158 13.37 0.06 -16.31
CA PHE A 158 14.42 0.35 -15.32
C PHE A 158 15.68 1.00 -15.96
N ASP A 159 15.64 1.28 -17.25
CA ASP A 159 16.72 1.99 -17.95
C ASP A 159 16.77 3.48 -17.58
N ALA A 160 17.91 4.11 -17.81
CA ALA A 160 18.15 5.51 -17.41
C ALA A 160 17.11 6.47 -17.99
N ALA A 161 16.72 6.32 -19.26
CA ALA A 161 15.73 7.19 -19.89
C ALA A 161 14.34 7.04 -19.24
N SER A 162 13.93 5.82 -18.90
CA SER A 162 12.68 5.57 -18.17
C SER A 162 12.70 6.16 -16.77
N ILE A 163 13.84 6.08 -16.07
CA ILE A 163 14.02 6.66 -14.73
C ILE A 163 13.95 8.18 -14.82
N ASP A 164 14.68 8.79 -15.74
CA ASP A 164 14.69 10.25 -15.92
C ASP A 164 13.30 10.79 -16.25
N ALA A 165 12.55 10.11 -17.13
CA ALA A 165 11.17 10.46 -17.45
C ALA A 165 10.24 10.36 -16.22
N ALA A 166 10.40 9.34 -15.38
CA ALA A 166 9.64 9.18 -14.16
C ALA A 166 9.95 10.27 -13.13
N CYS A 167 11.23 10.64 -12.98
CA CYS A 167 11.64 11.73 -12.10
C CYS A 167 11.09 13.08 -12.56
N ALA A 168 11.16 13.37 -13.87
CA ALA A 168 10.60 14.61 -14.42
C ALA A 168 9.07 14.72 -14.19
N GLY A 169 8.32 13.63 -14.34
CA GLY A 169 6.89 13.59 -14.11
C GLY A 169 6.47 13.72 -12.63
N ALA A 170 7.32 13.33 -11.70
CA ALA A 170 7.03 13.38 -10.26
C ALA A 170 7.36 14.74 -9.60
N VAL A 171 8.03 15.65 -10.31
CA VAL A 171 8.51 16.95 -9.79
C VAL A 171 7.53 18.10 -10.14
N MET A 172 6.59 17.89 -11.04
CA MET A 172 5.55 18.88 -11.35
C MET A 172 4.41 18.80 -10.34
#